data_5c9acdd479edc031b8f1a715b49c8f49
#
_entry.id   5c9acdd479edc031b8f1a715b49c8f49
#
_cell.length_a   1.000
_cell.length_b   1.000
_cell.length_c   1.000
_cell.angle_alpha   90.00
_cell.angle_beta   90.00
_cell.angle_gamma   90.00
#
_symmetry.space_group_name_H-M   'P 1'
#
loop_
_entity.id
_entity.type
_entity.pdbx_description
1 polymer ?
#
loop_
_entity_poly.entity_id
_entity_poly.type
_entity_poly.pdbx_seq_one_letter_code
_entity_poly.pdbx_strand_id
1 'polypeptide(L)'
;MTADETLNELLVCLFKDLTEIEGRCLITDEFSDISINDMHIIEAIGVDEPKRSGTVAKLMSITLGTLTKAIDGLTRKGYVNRIRSEEDKRVVKLSLTGKGKSAYYHHEQFHRHMIEHIKDDLSDDEMKVLITSLAKLSDYFKAVSYTHLTLPTKA
;
A
#
# COMPACT_ATOMS: atom_id res chain seq x y z
N MET A 1 31.47 -5.32 -11.64
CA MET A 1 30.36 -4.82 -10.83
C MET A 1 30.58 -5.30 -9.40
N THR A 2 30.64 -4.39 -8.45
CA THR A 2 30.80 -4.71 -7.04
C THR A 2 29.48 -5.21 -6.46
N ALA A 3 29.53 -5.87 -5.28
CA ALA A 3 28.30 -6.31 -4.60
C ALA A 3 27.35 -5.14 -4.31
N ASP A 4 27.90 -3.96 -3.95
CA ASP A 4 27.11 -2.77 -3.65
C ASP A 4 26.44 -2.19 -4.90
N GLU A 5 27.13 -2.18 -6.03
CA GLU A 5 26.55 -1.76 -7.32
C GLU A 5 25.43 -2.71 -7.74
N THR A 6 25.63 -4.02 -7.63
CA THR A 6 24.64 -5.03 -7.93
C THR A 6 23.41 -4.90 -7.03
N LEU A 7 23.60 -4.73 -5.73
CA LEU A 7 22.51 -4.55 -4.78
C LEU A 7 21.70 -3.28 -5.08
N ASN A 8 22.38 -2.18 -5.37
CA ASN A 8 21.72 -0.91 -5.72
C ASN A 8 20.88 -1.06 -6.99
N GLU A 9 21.43 -1.67 -8.04
CA GLU A 9 20.73 -1.91 -9.31
C GLU A 9 19.49 -2.79 -9.09
N LEU A 10 19.64 -3.90 -8.35
CA LEU A 10 18.52 -4.81 -8.06
C LEU A 10 17.42 -4.10 -7.27
N LEU A 11 17.75 -3.34 -6.25
CA LEU A 11 16.74 -2.60 -5.46
C LEU A 11 15.99 -1.59 -6.33
N VAL A 12 16.71 -0.80 -7.14
CA VAL A 12 16.08 0.20 -8.03
C VAL A 12 15.17 -0.47 -9.06
N CYS A 13 15.66 -1.55 -9.71
CA CYS A 13 14.88 -2.27 -10.71
C CYS A 13 13.65 -2.94 -10.10
N LEU A 14 13.81 -3.65 -8.97
CA LEU A 14 12.69 -4.32 -8.29
C LEU A 14 11.58 -3.36 -7.89
N PHE A 15 11.91 -2.21 -7.33
CA PHE A 15 10.88 -1.21 -6.97
C PHE A 15 10.18 -0.65 -8.20
N LYS A 16 10.92 -0.35 -9.25
CA LYS A 16 10.35 0.14 -10.51
C LYS A 16 9.43 -0.91 -11.12
N ASP A 17 9.91 -2.14 -11.27
CA ASP A 17 9.17 -3.23 -11.92
C ASP A 17 7.93 -3.60 -11.12
N LEU A 18 8.02 -3.66 -9.80
CA LEU A 18 6.88 -3.92 -8.92
C LEU A 18 5.79 -2.86 -9.11
N THR A 19 6.15 -1.57 -9.07
CA THR A 19 5.20 -0.46 -9.25
C THR A 19 4.55 -0.50 -10.64
N GLU A 20 5.32 -0.81 -11.68
CA GLU A 20 4.83 -0.89 -13.05
C GLU A 20 3.88 -2.09 -13.26
N ILE A 21 4.24 -3.26 -12.75
CA ILE A 21 3.40 -4.47 -12.81
C ILE A 21 2.12 -4.27 -12.01
N GLU A 22 2.22 -3.71 -10.80
CA GLU A 22 1.07 -3.38 -9.97
C GLU A 22 0.11 -2.43 -10.70
N GLY A 23 0.63 -1.39 -11.34
CA GLY A 23 -0.17 -0.46 -12.14
C GLY A 23 -0.90 -1.14 -13.30
N ARG A 24 -0.23 -2.04 -14.01
CA ARG A 24 -0.84 -2.77 -15.14
C ARG A 24 -1.89 -3.80 -14.69
N CYS A 25 -1.64 -4.48 -13.57
CA CYS A 25 -2.50 -5.57 -13.10
C CYS A 25 -3.70 -5.08 -12.29
N LEU A 26 -3.55 -3.99 -11.56
CA LEU A 26 -4.61 -3.50 -10.68
C LEU A 26 -5.54 -2.47 -11.35
N ILE A 27 -5.02 -1.65 -12.25
CA ILE A 27 -5.84 -0.69 -13.00
C ILE A 27 -6.31 -1.35 -14.29
N THR A 28 -7.41 -2.05 -14.16
CA THR A 28 -8.11 -2.73 -15.27
C THR A 28 -9.30 -1.87 -15.74
N ASP A 29 -10.00 -2.29 -16.79
CA ASP A 29 -11.20 -1.61 -17.29
C ASP A 29 -12.27 -1.42 -16.20
N GLU A 30 -12.41 -2.40 -15.31
CA GLU A 30 -13.35 -2.34 -14.18
C GLU A 30 -12.97 -1.28 -13.14
N PHE A 31 -11.66 -1.04 -12.94
CA PHE A 31 -11.11 -0.13 -11.95
C PHE A 31 -10.29 1.00 -12.58
N SER A 32 -10.61 1.40 -13.81
CA SER A 32 -9.85 2.41 -14.57
C SER A 32 -10.00 3.84 -14.03
N ASP A 33 -10.99 4.08 -13.18
CA ASP A 33 -11.32 5.39 -12.62
C ASP A 33 -10.61 5.70 -11.29
N ILE A 34 -9.74 4.82 -10.83
CA ILE A 34 -8.94 4.99 -9.60
C ILE A 34 -7.45 4.81 -9.86
N SER A 35 -6.63 5.39 -9.00
CA SER A 35 -5.18 5.27 -9.03
C SER A 35 -4.68 4.09 -8.19
N ILE A 36 -3.40 3.73 -8.33
CA ILE A 36 -2.74 2.76 -7.43
C ILE A 36 -2.77 3.25 -5.97
N ASN A 37 -2.60 4.54 -5.75
CA ASN A 37 -2.71 5.10 -4.40
C ASN A 37 -4.12 4.92 -3.81
N ASP A 38 -5.15 5.07 -4.63
CA ASP A 38 -6.53 4.80 -4.24
C ASP A 38 -6.74 3.32 -3.88
N MET A 39 -6.13 2.39 -4.64
CA MET A 39 -6.13 0.95 -4.32
C MET A 39 -5.49 0.68 -2.95
N HIS A 40 -4.37 1.33 -2.64
CA HIS A 40 -3.72 1.20 -1.33
C HIS A 40 -4.57 1.76 -0.19
N ILE A 41 -5.31 2.83 -0.43
CA ILE A 41 -6.28 3.36 0.54
C ILE A 41 -7.43 2.36 0.76
N ILE A 42 -7.96 1.77 -0.30
CA ILE A 42 -8.97 0.71 -0.23
C ILE A 42 -8.46 -0.48 0.60
N GLU A 43 -7.23 -0.90 0.37
CA GLU A 43 -6.57 -1.94 1.17
C GLU A 43 -6.46 -1.55 2.65
N ALA A 44 -6.05 -0.33 2.94
CA ALA A 44 -5.91 0.17 4.31
C ALA A 44 -7.25 0.23 5.05
N ILE A 45 -8.34 0.55 4.37
CA ILE A 45 -9.69 0.50 4.93
C ILE A 45 -10.07 -0.93 5.25
N GLY A 46 -9.83 -1.87 4.33
CA GLY A 46 -10.11 -3.28 4.52
C GLY A 46 -11.60 -3.63 4.46
N VAL A 47 -11.88 -4.91 4.56
CA VAL A 47 -13.24 -5.47 4.43
C VAL A 47 -13.91 -5.79 5.76
N ASP A 48 -13.18 -5.65 6.85
CA ASP A 48 -13.67 -5.91 8.21
C ASP A 48 -14.48 -4.71 8.75
N GLU A 49 -14.39 -4.45 10.04
CA GLU A 49 -15.12 -3.36 10.66
C GLU A 49 -14.68 -1.97 10.14
N PRO A 50 -15.63 -1.00 10.11
CA PRO A 50 -15.29 0.37 9.72
C PRO A 50 -14.17 0.96 10.56
N LYS A 51 -13.19 1.59 9.91
CA LYS A 51 -12.03 2.21 10.53
C LYS A 51 -12.19 3.72 10.62
N ARG A 52 -11.67 4.31 11.67
CA ARG A 52 -11.57 5.77 11.79
C ARG A 52 -10.65 6.33 10.69
N SER A 53 -11.01 7.46 10.11
CA SER A 53 -10.19 8.15 9.11
C SER A 53 -8.76 8.39 9.60
N GLY A 54 -8.58 8.79 10.85
CA GLY A 54 -7.25 8.99 11.46
C GLY A 54 -6.41 7.71 11.49
N THR A 55 -7.03 6.54 11.71
CA THR A 55 -6.35 5.24 11.67
C THR A 55 -5.88 4.93 10.26
N VAL A 56 -6.73 5.13 9.27
CA VAL A 56 -6.38 4.91 7.85
C VAL A 56 -5.25 5.85 7.40
N ALA A 57 -5.31 7.13 7.79
CA ALA A 57 -4.25 8.09 7.49
C ALA A 57 -2.89 7.65 8.08
N LYS A 58 -2.87 7.13 9.30
CA LYS A 58 -1.65 6.57 9.92
C LYS A 58 -1.13 5.34 9.18
N LEU A 59 -2.01 4.42 8.81
CA LEU A 59 -1.64 3.23 8.03
C LEU A 59 -1.00 3.61 6.69
N MET A 60 -1.50 4.67 6.06
CA MET A 60 -0.98 5.20 4.79
C MET A 60 0.22 6.14 4.94
N SER A 61 0.58 6.52 6.16
CA SER A 61 1.62 7.53 6.44
C SER A 61 1.37 8.87 5.74
N ILE A 62 0.13 9.30 5.70
CA ILE A 62 -0.32 10.57 5.11
C ILE A 62 -1.06 11.42 6.14
N THR A 63 -1.22 12.70 5.84
CA THR A 63 -2.03 13.60 6.66
C THR A 63 -3.52 13.29 6.52
N LEU A 64 -4.31 13.64 7.54
CA LEU A 64 -5.76 13.48 7.49
C LEU A 64 -6.38 14.32 6.36
N GLY A 65 -5.85 15.50 6.07
CA GLY A 65 -6.31 16.35 4.97
C GLY A 65 -6.08 15.70 3.59
N THR A 66 -4.94 15.09 3.38
CA THR A 66 -4.63 14.35 2.16
C THR A 66 -5.56 13.14 2.02
N LEU A 67 -5.79 12.39 3.08
CA LEU A 67 -6.72 11.27 3.08
C LEU A 67 -8.15 11.74 2.76
N THR A 68 -8.62 12.80 3.40
CA THR A 68 -9.98 13.34 3.20
C THR A 68 -10.23 13.64 1.73
N LYS A 69 -9.27 14.27 1.05
CA LYS A 69 -9.36 14.57 -0.38
C LYS A 69 -9.48 13.31 -1.24
N ALA A 70 -8.69 12.28 -0.95
CA ALA A 70 -8.77 11.01 -1.66
C ALA A 70 -10.10 10.29 -1.38
N ILE A 71 -10.57 10.30 -0.13
CA ILE A 71 -11.85 9.70 0.26
C ILE A 71 -13.04 10.41 -0.41
N ASP A 72 -12.99 11.72 -0.59
CA ASP A 72 -14.02 12.45 -1.35
C ASP A 72 -14.15 11.91 -2.78
N GLY A 73 -13.04 11.67 -3.44
CA GLY A 73 -13.00 11.04 -4.77
C GLY A 73 -13.52 9.61 -4.76
N LEU A 74 -13.06 8.77 -3.84
CA LEU A 74 -13.47 7.37 -3.72
C LEU A 74 -14.97 7.22 -3.35
N THR A 75 -15.49 8.13 -2.53
CA THR A 75 -16.92 8.16 -2.20
C THR A 75 -17.77 8.51 -3.42
N ARG A 76 -17.38 9.52 -4.19
CA ARG A 76 -18.07 9.89 -5.44
C ARG A 76 -18.07 8.77 -6.48
N LYS A 77 -16.98 8.03 -6.57
CA LYS A 77 -16.83 6.89 -7.50
C LYS A 77 -17.49 5.60 -7.00
N GLY A 78 -18.02 5.62 -5.78
CA GLY A 78 -18.79 4.52 -5.20
C GLY A 78 -17.98 3.39 -4.59
N TYR A 79 -16.71 3.62 -4.19
CA TYR A 79 -15.84 2.63 -3.55
C TYR A 79 -15.91 2.64 -2.03
N VAL A 80 -16.16 3.80 -1.42
CA VAL A 80 -16.07 4.02 0.02
C VAL A 80 -17.34 4.63 0.57
N ASN A 81 -17.79 4.12 1.71
CA ASN A 81 -18.81 4.74 2.55
C ASN A 81 -18.16 5.53 3.67
N ARG A 82 -18.67 6.72 3.91
CA ARG A 82 -18.29 7.59 5.01
C ARG A 82 -19.42 7.66 6.02
N ILE A 83 -19.16 7.27 7.25
CA ILE A 83 -20.14 7.25 8.33
C ILE A 83 -19.64 8.16 9.46
N ARG A 84 -20.42 9.17 9.83
CA ARG A 84 -20.15 9.95 11.03
C ARG A 84 -20.63 9.20 12.25
N SER A 85 -19.81 9.18 13.30
CA SER A 85 -20.22 8.60 14.58
C SER A 85 -21.36 9.41 15.20
N GLU A 86 -22.37 8.72 15.72
CA GLU A 86 -23.47 9.37 16.44
C GLU A 86 -22.99 9.90 17.81
N GLU A 87 -22.03 9.22 18.43
CA GLU A 87 -21.47 9.59 19.73
C GLU A 87 -20.60 10.85 19.67
N ASP A 88 -19.76 10.97 18.62
CA ASP A 88 -18.92 12.13 18.37
C ASP A 88 -18.90 12.43 16.87
N LYS A 89 -19.59 13.49 16.46
CA LYS A 89 -19.69 13.92 15.05
C LYS A 89 -18.36 14.32 14.41
N ARG A 90 -17.29 14.50 15.20
CA ARG A 90 -15.92 14.72 14.72
C ARG A 90 -15.27 13.44 14.22
N VAL A 91 -15.77 12.27 14.65
CA VAL A 91 -15.25 10.98 14.27
C VAL A 91 -15.94 10.51 12.99
N VAL A 92 -15.15 10.33 11.93
CA VAL A 92 -15.58 9.75 10.67
C VAL A 92 -15.00 8.35 10.55
N LYS A 93 -15.86 7.37 10.30
CA LYS A 93 -15.49 5.99 10.01
C LYS A 93 -15.64 5.71 8.51
N LEU A 94 -14.74 4.92 7.98
CA LEU A 94 -14.68 4.51 6.58
C LEU A 94 -14.92 3.01 6.47
N SER A 95 -15.72 2.63 5.49
CA SER A 95 -15.94 1.23 5.10
C SER A 95 -16.01 1.12 3.58
N LEU A 96 -15.79 -0.07 3.06
CA LEU A 96 -15.88 -0.33 1.64
C LEU A 96 -17.33 -0.63 1.23
N THR A 97 -17.72 -0.14 0.06
CA THR A 97 -18.93 -0.57 -0.64
C THR A 97 -18.72 -1.95 -1.27
N GLY A 98 -19.76 -2.51 -1.91
CA GLY A 98 -19.60 -3.73 -2.74
C GLY A 98 -18.52 -3.56 -3.82
N LYS A 99 -18.50 -2.42 -4.51
CA LYS A 99 -17.48 -2.07 -5.51
C LYS A 99 -16.10 -1.93 -4.89
N GLY A 100 -16.00 -1.30 -3.71
CA GLY A 100 -14.76 -1.18 -2.96
C GLY A 100 -14.21 -2.54 -2.50
N LYS A 101 -15.07 -3.45 -2.07
CA LYS A 101 -14.68 -4.83 -1.73
C LYS A 101 -14.18 -5.61 -2.94
N SER A 102 -14.81 -5.44 -4.10
CA SER A 102 -14.32 -6.06 -5.34
C SER A 102 -12.92 -5.58 -5.69
N ALA A 103 -12.64 -4.28 -5.57
CA ALA A 103 -11.29 -3.73 -5.77
C ALA A 103 -10.29 -4.27 -4.73
N TYR A 104 -10.70 -4.36 -3.46
CA TYR A 104 -9.88 -4.95 -2.39
C TYR A 104 -9.47 -6.39 -2.71
N TYR A 105 -10.41 -7.25 -3.07
CA TYR A 105 -10.11 -8.65 -3.39
C TYR A 105 -9.32 -8.81 -4.69
N HIS A 106 -9.49 -7.94 -5.66
CA HIS A 106 -8.66 -7.88 -6.85
C HIS A 106 -7.19 -7.59 -6.50
N HIS A 107 -6.95 -6.63 -5.60
CA HIS A 107 -5.62 -6.30 -5.09
C HIS A 107 -5.01 -7.46 -4.28
N GLU A 108 -5.79 -8.06 -3.38
CA GLU A 108 -5.37 -9.23 -2.60
C GLU A 108 -4.97 -10.39 -3.51
N GLN A 109 -5.73 -10.64 -4.57
CA GLN A 109 -5.47 -11.69 -5.54
C GLN A 109 -4.16 -11.47 -6.31
N PHE A 110 -3.86 -10.22 -6.67
CA PHE A 110 -2.59 -9.86 -7.28
C PHE A 110 -1.40 -10.22 -6.37
N HIS A 111 -1.45 -9.82 -5.10
CA HIS A 111 -0.40 -10.14 -4.15
C HIS A 111 -0.27 -11.63 -3.90
N ARG A 112 -1.39 -12.36 -3.82
CA ARG A 112 -1.38 -13.82 -3.66
C ARG A 112 -0.67 -14.51 -4.81
N HIS A 113 -1.02 -14.19 -6.05
CA HIS A 113 -0.37 -14.76 -7.23
C HIS A 113 1.12 -14.42 -7.29
N MET A 114 1.49 -13.20 -6.96
CA MET A 114 2.89 -12.80 -6.90
C MET A 114 3.67 -13.63 -5.88
N ILE A 115 3.12 -13.84 -4.68
CA ILE A 115 3.76 -14.66 -3.64
C ILE A 115 3.85 -16.14 -4.04
N GLU A 116 2.81 -16.69 -4.68
CA GLU A 116 2.83 -18.06 -5.20
C GLU A 116 3.97 -18.26 -6.20
N HIS A 117 4.15 -17.36 -7.16
CA HIS A 117 5.24 -17.44 -8.14
C HIS A 117 6.62 -17.33 -7.48
N ILE A 118 6.79 -16.43 -6.50
CA ILE A 118 8.04 -16.32 -5.74
C ILE A 118 8.35 -17.62 -5.01
N LYS A 119 7.34 -18.29 -4.43
CA LYS A 119 7.52 -19.59 -3.75
C LYS A 119 7.87 -20.72 -4.71
N ASP A 120 7.37 -20.69 -5.93
CA ASP A 120 7.69 -21.71 -6.93
C ASP A 120 9.14 -21.61 -7.41
N ASP A 121 9.71 -20.40 -7.40
CA ASP A 121 11.06 -20.12 -7.88
C ASP A 121 12.14 -20.23 -6.79
N LEU A 122 11.77 -20.26 -5.53
CA LEU A 122 12.71 -20.29 -4.40
C LEU A 122 12.56 -21.56 -3.56
N SER A 123 13.69 -22.13 -3.16
CA SER A 123 13.72 -23.19 -2.13
C SER A 123 13.30 -22.65 -0.75
N ASP A 124 12.93 -23.56 0.15
CA ASP A 124 12.53 -23.19 1.52
C ASP A 124 13.64 -22.41 2.27
N ASP A 125 14.90 -22.75 2.03
CA ASP A 125 16.02 -22.05 2.69
C ASP A 125 16.26 -20.67 2.09
N GLU A 126 16.15 -20.51 0.78
CA GLU A 126 16.19 -19.19 0.12
C GLU A 126 15.02 -18.32 0.55
N MET A 127 13.83 -18.88 0.70
CA MET A 127 12.67 -18.16 1.20
C MET A 127 12.88 -17.66 2.64
N LYS A 128 13.45 -18.46 3.54
CA LYS A 128 13.78 -18.05 4.91
C LYS A 128 14.78 -16.88 4.92
N VAL A 129 15.83 -16.98 4.09
CA VAL A 129 16.84 -15.92 3.97
C VAL A 129 16.20 -14.64 3.44
N LEU A 130 15.37 -14.73 2.40
CA LEU A 130 14.67 -13.60 1.81
C LEU A 130 13.76 -12.89 2.86
N ILE A 131 12.94 -13.64 3.57
CA ILE A 131 12.05 -13.09 4.61
C ILE A 131 12.86 -12.39 5.70
N THR A 132 13.91 -13.02 6.21
CA THR A 132 14.76 -12.44 7.24
C THR A 132 15.44 -11.17 6.76
N SER A 133 15.94 -11.16 5.53
CA SER A 133 16.62 -10.01 4.93
C SER A 133 15.67 -8.85 4.69
N LEU A 134 14.47 -9.12 4.15
CA LEU A 134 13.43 -8.11 3.93
C LEU A 134 12.92 -7.51 5.25
N ALA A 135 12.79 -8.31 6.31
CA ALA A 135 12.44 -7.82 7.64
C ALA A 135 13.45 -6.80 8.17
N LYS A 136 14.75 -7.11 8.05
CA LYS A 136 15.83 -6.19 8.45
C LYS A 136 15.81 -4.90 7.62
N LEU A 137 15.58 -4.98 6.32
CA LEU A 137 15.45 -3.80 5.45
C LEU A 137 14.23 -2.97 5.83
N SER A 138 13.10 -3.60 6.11
CA SER A 138 11.90 -2.91 6.56
C SER A 138 12.13 -2.13 7.86
N ASP A 139 12.81 -2.75 8.83
CA ASP A 139 13.14 -2.09 10.09
C ASP A 139 14.09 -0.90 9.88
N TYR A 140 15.07 -1.04 9.00
CA TYR A 140 15.97 0.05 8.62
C TYR A 140 15.19 1.23 8.02
N PHE A 141 14.31 0.98 7.05
CA PHE A 141 13.52 2.06 6.42
C PHE A 141 12.53 2.71 7.38
N LYS A 142 11.94 1.97 8.30
CA LYS A 142 11.11 2.55 9.37
C LYS A 142 11.93 3.48 10.27
N ALA A 143 13.12 3.06 10.69
CA ALA A 143 14.01 3.89 11.50
C ALA A 143 14.44 5.16 10.78
N VAL A 144 14.76 5.08 9.48
CA VAL A 144 15.09 6.23 8.62
C VAL A 144 13.92 7.21 8.53
N SER A 145 12.70 6.71 8.35
CA SER A 145 11.49 7.53 8.29
C SER A 145 11.24 8.30 9.60
N TYR A 146 11.54 7.69 10.74
CA TYR A 146 11.40 8.32 12.07
C TYR A 146 12.46 9.38 12.37
N THR A 147 13.69 9.21 11.86
CA THR A 147 14.82 10.09 12.18
C THR A 147 14.95 11.29 11.27
N HIS A 148 14.05 11.49 10.31
CA HIS A 148 14.17 12.54 9.29
C HIS A 148 15.60 12.62 8.77
N LEU A 149 16.12 11.56 8.16
CA LEU A 149 17.39 11.61 7.46
C LEU A 149 17.25 12.61 6.31
N THR A 150 17.37 13.88 6.67
CA THR A 150 17.71 14.90 5.70
C THR A 150 19.05 14.49 5.11
N LEU A 151 19.05 14.14 3.84
CA LEU A 151 20.30 14.14 3.07
C LEU A 151 21.00 15.46 3.36
N PRO A 152 22.30 15.48 3.68
CA PRO A 152 23.00 16.72 3.89
C PRO A 152 22.77 17.58 2.65
N THR A 153 22.03 18.66 2.82
CA THR A 153 21.92 19.70 1.81
C THR A 153 23.35 20.19 1.57
N LYS A 154 23.88 19.90 0.40
CA LYS A 154 25.12 20.52 -0.02
C LYS A 154 24.89 22.03 0.05
N ALA A 155 25.57 22.64 0.99
CA ALA A 155 25.71 24.10 1.02
C ALA A 155 26.37 24.55 -0.27
#